data_0c29d20895370a01734e840c585e9843
#
_entry.id   0c29d20895370a01734e840c585e9843
#
_cell.length_a   1.000
_cell.length_b   1.000
_cell.length_c   1.000
_cell.angle_alpha   90.00
_cell.angle_beta   90.00
_cell.angle_gamma   90.00
#
_symmetry.space_group_name_H-M   'P 1'
#
loop_
_entity.id
_entity.type
_entity.pdbx_description
1 polymer ?
#
loop_
_entity_poly.entity_id
_entity_poly.type
_entity_poly.pdbx_seq_one_letter_code
_entity_poly.pdbx_strand_id
1 'polypeptide(L)'
;MRQFAIVLVALFLGACDPSTGATRLATVENPDAGLSLRELPPETLRSIGLPFGLAVVRAGGLAERAGLRIGDVVYGINQKRVKNLEEFNRLLAEQGGGNLGFLVRRGASDFYVAVDPSGPAPREGMPKGLPAARETLLRT
;
A
#
# COMPACT_ATOMS: atom_id res chain seq x y z
N MET A 1 -22.00 -66.77 -24.12
CA MET A 1 -22.10 -65.80 -25.16
C MET A 1 -21.62 -64.47 -24.61
N ARG A 2 -20.56 -64.14 -25.00
CA ARG A 2 -19.76 -62.92 -25.13
C ARG A 2 -20.03 -61.79 -24.12
N GLN A 3 -19.32 -61.88 -23.07
CA GLN A 3 -19.14 -60.85 -22.07
C GLN A 3 -18.02 -59.94 -22.51
N PHE A 4 -18.31 -58.72 -22.87
CA PHE A 4 -17.31 -57.71 -23.05
C PHE A 4 -17.21 -56.93 -21.73
N ALA A 5 -16.26 -57.31 -20.95
CA ALA A 5 -15.87 -56.52 -19.79
C ALA A 5 -15.02 -55.35 -20.30
N ILE A 6 -15.58 -54.19 -20.33
CA ILE A 6 -14.86 -52.97 -20.54
C ILE A 6 -14.28 -52.54 -19.20
N VAL A 7 -13.01 -52.84 -19.04
CA VAL A 7 -12.25 -52.30 -17.91
C VAL A 7 -11.92 -50.84 -18.23
N LEU A 8 -12.70 -49.98 -17.65
CA LEU A 8 -12.44 -48.55 -17.71
C LEU A 8 -11.33 -48.23 -16.67
N VAL A 9 -10.10 -48.23 -17.13
CA VAL A 9 -8.99 -47.73 -16.33
C VAL A 9 -9.14 -46.22 -16.28
N ALA A 10 -9.73 -45.75 -15.22
CA ALA A 10 -9.70 -44.33 -14.88
C ALA A 10 -8.27 -43.98 -14.47
N LEU A 11 -7.52 -43.40 -15.38
CA LEU A 11 -6.27 -42.75 -15.07
C LEU A 11 -6.60 -41.53 -14.23
N PHE A 12 -6.52 -41.69 -12.92
CA PHE A 12 -6.40 -40.52 -12.01
C PHE A 12 -5.05 -39.90 -12.25
N LEU A 13 -5.01 -38.93 -13.13
CA LEU A 13 -3.96 -37.93 -13.12
C LEU A 13 -4.14 -37.14 -11.84
N GLY A 14 -3.42 -37.56 -10.82
CA GLY A 14 -3.24 -36.78 -9.61
C GLY A 14 -2.71 -35.42 -10.03
N ALA A 15 -3.56 -34.41 -9.94
CA ALA A 15 -3.13 -33.03 -9.93
C ALA A 15 -2.20 -32.89 -8.73
N CYS A 16 -0.91 -32.93 -8.95
CA CYS A 16 0.05 -32.37 -8.03
C CYS A 16 -0.26 -30.88 -7.97
N ASP A 17 -1.04 -30.48 -6.98
CA ASP A 17 -1.00 -29.12 -6.50
C ASP A 17 0.43 -28.88 -5.98
N PRO A 18 1.20 -28.05 -6.62
CA PRO A 18 2.41 -27.56 -6.00
C PRO A 18 1.96 -26.53 -4.97
N SER A 19 1.45 -26.99 -3.85
CA SER A 19 1.40 -26.20 -2.63
C SER A 19 2.82 -26.03 -2.13
N THR A 20 3.67 -25.56 -3.00
CA THR A 20 4.93 -24.98 -2.59
C THR A 20 4.54 -23.77 -1.78
N GLY A 21 4.84 -23.77 -0.50
CA GLY A 21 4.57 -22.68 0.44
C GLY A 21 5.29 -21.39 0.06
N ALA A 22 5.05 -20.91 -1.11
CA ALA A 22 5.20 -19.51 -1.41
C ALA A 22 4.09 -18.83 -0.63
N THR A 23 4.45 -18.28 0.50
CA THR A 23 3.64 -17.28 1.19
C THR A 23 3.28 -16.27 0.12
N ARG A 24 2.10 -16.40 -0.45
CA ARG A 24 1.54 -15.37 -1.32
C ARG A 24 1.37 -14.17 -0.42
N LEU A 25 2.34 -13.27 -0.48
CA LEU A 25 2.25 -12.02 0.21
C LEU A 25 0.97 -11.36 -0.30
N ALA A 26 -0.03 -11.30 0.55
CA ALA A 26 -1.31 -10.72 0.21
C ALA A 26 -1.05 -9.28 -0.28
N THR A 27 -1.61 -8.95 -1.41
CA THR A 27 -1.57 -7.60 -1.97
C THR A 27 -2.99 -7.08 -1.95
N VAL A 28 -3.17 -5.92 -1.36
CA VAL A 28 -4.44 -5.19 -1.41
C VAL A 28 -4.28 -4.03 -2.38
N GLU A 29 -5.20 -3.96 -3.32
CA GLU A 29 -5.32 -2.83 -4.23
C GLU A 29 -6.46 -1.93 -3.75
N ASN A 30 -6.16 -0.68 -3.54
CA ASN A 30 -7.17 0.34 -3.30
C ASN A 30 -7.27 1.22 -4.55
N PRO A 31 -8.26 0.98 -5.43
CA PRO A 31 -8.40 1.69 -6.68
C PRO A 31 -8.71 3.18 -6.46
N ASP A 32 -9.43 3.53 -5.40
CA ASP A 32 -9.83 4.91 -5.12
C ASP A 32 -8.61 5.77 -4.74
N ALA A 33 -7.69 5.20 -3.99
CA ALA A 33 -6.44 5.87 -3.62
C ALA A 33 -5.33 5.69 -4.67
N GLY A 34 -5.49 4.75 -5.62
CA GLY A 34 -4.45 4.39 -6.58
C GLY A 34 -3.26 3.70 -5.93
N LEU A 35 -3.48 2.97 -4.84
CA LEU A 35 -2.43 2.40 -3.99
C LEU A 35 -2.56 0.88 -3.92
N SER A 36 -1.46 0.19 -4.16
CA SER A 36 -1.35 -1.24 -3.90
C SER A 36 -0.30 -1.48 -2.83
N LEU A 37 -0.66 -2.23 -1.81
CA LEU A 37 0.18 -2.54 -0.66
C LEU A 37 0.38 -4.04 -0.52
N ARG A 38 1.53 -4.42 0.02
CA ARG A 38 1.91 -5.80 0.33
C ARG A 38 2.53 -5.89 1.71
N GLU A 39 2.21 -6.95 2.42
CA GLU A 39 2.87 -7.24 3.69
C GLU A 39 4.35 -7.55 3.49
N LEU A 40 5.17 -7.08 4.40
CA LEU A 40 6.60 -7.34 4.40
C LEU A 40 6.92 -8.54 5.30
N PRO A 41 7.88 -9.39 4.89
CA PRO A 41 8.40 -10.43 5.75
C PRO A 41 9.02 -9.86 7.03
N PRO A 42 8.95 -10.59 8.14
CA PRO A 42 9.48 -10.13 9.42
C PRO A 42 10.97 -9.76 9.39
N GLU A 43 11.76 -10.50 8.62
CA GLU A 43 13.19 -10.22 8.44
C GLU A 43 13.45 -8.89 7.74
N THR A 44 12.63 -8.55 6.75
CA THR A 44 12.70 -7.25 6.06
C THR A 44 12.33 -6.12 7.00
N LEU A 45 11.26 -6.29 7.79
CA LEU A 45 10.85 -5.30 8.78
C LEU A 45 11.93 -5.05 9.83
N ARG A 46 12.61 -6.09 10.31
CA ARG A 46 13.74 -5.95 11.24
C ARG A 46 14.90 -5.18 10.62
N SER A 47 15.22 -5.44 9.36
CA SER A 47 16.32 -4.77 8.66
C SER A 47 16.11 -3.27 8.51
N ILE A 48 14.85 -2.83 8.42
CA ILE A 48 14.48 -1.41 8.34
C ILE A 48 14.10 -0.80 9.69
N GLY A 49 14.19 -1.58 10.77
CA GLY A 49 13.91 -1.12 12.12
C GLY A 49 12.43 -0.86 12.41
N LEU A 50 11.52 -1.53 11.72
CA LEU A 50 10.09 -1.44 11.95
C LEU A 50 9.53 -2.75 12.51
N PRO A 51 8.64 -2.70 13.50
CA PRO A 51 7.97 -3.88 14.01
C PRO A 51 6.86 -4.39 13.09
N PHE A 52 6.33 -3.54 12.23
CA PHE A 52 5.25 -3.81 11.26
C PHE A 52 5.28 -2.77 10.16
N GLY A 53 4.63 -3.07 9.04
CA GLY A 53 4.50 -2.15 7.92
C GLY A 53 4.12 -2.85 6.62
N LEU A 54 3.59 -2.08 5.69
CA LEU A 54 3.15 -2.52 4.37
C LEU A 54 3.97 -1.82 3.29
N ALA A 55 4.55 -2.59 2.39
CA ALA A 55 5.28 -2.02 1.28
C ALA A 55 4.36 -1.49 0.19
N VAL A 56 4.63 -0.31 -0.30
CA VAL A 56 3.98 0.25 -1.48
C VAL A 56 4.57 -0.43 -2.71
N VAL A 57 3.77 -1.24 -3.38
CA VAL A 57 4.17 -1.94 -4.62
C VAL A 57 3.65 -1.24 -5.87
N ARG A 58 2.65 -0.39 -5.70
CA ARG A 58 2.13 0.47 -6.75
C ARG A 58 1.61 1.77 -6.14
N ALA A 59 1.96 2.88 -6.75
CA ALA A 59 1.42 4.18 -6.42
C ALA A 59 0.97 4.87 -7.71
N GLY A 60 -0.23 5.40 -7.72
CA GLY A 60 -0.82 6.13 -8.83
C GLY A 60 -1.94 7.05 -8.32
N GLY A 61 -2.51 7.83 -9.18
CA GLY A 61 -3.63 8.69 -8.85
C GLY A 61 -3.37 9.62 -7.67
N LEU A 62 -4.21 9.52 -6.64
CA LEU A 62 -4.12 10.35 -5.44
C LEU A 62 -2.87 10.05 -4.60
N ALA A 63 -2.48 8.78 -4.48
CA ALA A 63 -1.32 8.38 -3.69
C ALA A 63 -0.02 8.95 -4.28
N GLU A 64 0.15 8.85 -5.58
CA GLU A 64 1.32 9.40 -6.27
C GLU A 64 1.38 10.93 -6.17
N ARG A 65 0.24 11.60 -6.37
CA ARG A 65 0.13 13.06 -6.23
C ARG A 65 0.47 13.53 -4.82
N ALA A 66 0.11 12.76 -3.81
CA ALA A 66 0.44 13.04 -2.43
C ALA A 66 1.92 12.82 -2.11
N GLY A 67 2.67 12.17 -3.00
CA GLY A 67 4.10 11.92 -2.85
C GLY A 67 4.46 10.53 -2.37
N LEU A 68 3.52 9.57 -2.34
CA LEU A 68 3.80 8.16 -2.12
C LEU A 68 4.54 7.58 -3.34
N ARG A 69 5.49 6.71 -3.07
CA ARG A 69 6.31 6.05 -4.10
C ARG A 69 6.41 4.56 -3.86
N ILE A 70 6.66 3.83 -4.93
CA ILE A 70 7.01 2.42 -4.84
C ILE A 70 8.26 2.26 -3.97
N GLY A 71 8.24 1.30 -3.05
CA GLY A 71 9.31 1.06 -2.09
C GLY A 71 9.14 1.78 -0.74
N ASP A 72 8.17 2.67 -0.62
CA ASP A 72 7.81 3.22 0.67
C ASP A 72 7.17 2.14 1.56
N VAL A 73 7.31 2.28 2.87
CA VAL A 73 6.68 1.39 3.84
C VAL A 73 5.69 2.19 4.67
N VAL A 74 4.42 1.87 4.52
CA VAL A 74 3.33 2.47 5.31
C VAL A 74 3.19 1.70 6.61
N TYR A 75 3.32 2.36 7.75
CA TYR A 75 3.18 1.76 9.07
C TYR A 75 2.14 2.44 9.96
N GLY A 76 1.45 3.44 9.46
CA GLY A 76 0.37 4.12 10.17
C GLY A 76 -0.56 4.91 9.27
N ILE A 77 -1.81 5.05 9.70
CA ILE A 77 -2.84 5.89 9.10
C ILE A 77 -3.45 6.76 10.20
N ASN A 78 -3.47 8.08 10.00
CA ASN A 78 -4.03 9.04 10.95
C ASN A 78 -3.62 8.77 12.41
N GLN A 79 -2.33 8.55 12.63
CA GLN A 79 -1.71 8.24 13.92
C GLN A 79 -2.06 6.85 14.50
N LYS A 80 -2.89 6.07 13.83
CA LYS A 80 -3.15 4.67 14.18
C LYS A 80 -2.14 3.78 13.49
N ARG A 81 -1.62 2.80 14.21
CA ARG A 81 -0.65 1.84 13.68
C ARG A 81 -1.33 0.86 12.73
N VAL A 82 -0.62 0.49 11.66
CA VAL A 82 -1.09 -0.49 10.67
C VAL A 82 -0.15 -1.68 10.70
N LYS A 83 -0.63 -2.81 11.21
CA LYS A 83 0.16 -4.02 11.38
C LYS A 83 0.07 -4.97 10.19
N ASN A 84 -1.09 -5.01 9.54
CA ASN A 84 -1.40 -5.90 8.43
C ASN A 84 -2.38 -5.25 7.45
N LEU A 85 -2.63 -5.93 6.34
CA LEU A 85 -3.53 -5.44 5.29
C LEU A 85 -5.00 -5.33 5.73
N GLU A 86 -5.44 -6.23 6.59
CA GLU A 86 -6.80 -6.22 7.13
C GLU A 86 -7.04 -4.95 7.97
N GLU A 87 -6.10 -4.63 8.84
CA GLU A 87 -6.18 -3.42 9.67
C GLU A 87 -6.10 -2.15 8.81
N PHE A 88 -5.30 -2.16 7.76
CA PHE A 88 -5.22 -1.09 6.77
C PHE A 88 -6.59 -0.83 6.13
N ASN A 89 -7.24 -1.88 5.61
CA ASN A 89 -8.54 -1.75 4.98
C ASN A 89 -9.63 -1.27 5.94
N ARG A 90 -9.62 -1.79 7.16
CA ARG A 90 -10.54 -1.36 8.20
C ARG A 90 -10.38 0.12 8.52
N LEU A 91 -9.15 0.59 8.72
CA LEU A 91 -8.86 2.00 9.01
C LEU A 91 -9.22 2.90 7.85
N LEU A 92 -9.02 2.48 6.60
CA LEU A 92 -9.49 3.22 5.43
C LEU A 92 -11.02 3.35 5.41
N ALA A 93 -11.73 2.25 5.67
CA ALA A 93 -13.19 2.24 5.69
C ALA A 93 -13.76 3.15 6.81
N GLU A 94 -13.11 3.19 7.97
CA GLU A 94 -13.48 4.06 9.09
C GLU A 94 -13.38 5.55 8.73
N GLN A 95 -12.49 5.92 7.81
CA GLN A 95 -12.27 7.32 7.43
C GLN A 95 -13.32 7.88 6.44
N GLY A 96 -14.10 7.01 5.81
CA GLY A 96 -15.24 7.42 4.98
C GLY A 96 -14.92 8.40 3.85
N GLY A 97 -13.71 8.37 3.30
CA GLY A 97 -13.29 9.28 2.22
C GLY A 97 -12.79 10.65 2.69
N GLY A 98 -12.55 10.83 3.99
CA GLY A 98 -11.90 12.03 4.52
C GLY A 98 -10.40 12.05 4.29
N ASN A 99 -9.75 13.11 4.78
CA ASN A 99 -8.31 13.28 4.68
C ASN A 99 -7.57 12.11 5.34
N LEU A 100 -6.67 11.49 4.60
CA LEU A 100 -5.84 10.38 5.05
C LEU A 100 -4.41 10.86 5.27
N GLY A 101 -3.87 10.62 6.45
CA GLY A 101 -2.47 10.86 6.74
C GLY A 101 -1.73 9.55 6.89
N PHE A 102 -0.78 9.27 6.01
CA PHE A 102 0.05 8.07 6.08
C PHE A 102 1.37 8.36 6.77
N LEU A 103 1.72 7.52 7.73
CA LEU A 103 3.08 7.46 8.26
C LEU A 103 3.87 6.49 7.41
N VAL A 104 4.93 7.00 6.79
CA VAL A 104 5.68 6.30 5.75
C VAL A 104 7.16 6.34 6.07
N ARG A 105 7.82 5.19 5.96
CA ARG A 105 9.29 5.12 5.97
C ARG A 105 9.82 4.96 4.55
N ARG A 106 10.77 5.84 4.21
CA ARG A 106 11.52 5.80 2.97
C ARG A 106 13.00 5.75 3.30
N GLY A 107 13.64 4.61 3.10
CA GLY A 107 15.00 4.39 3.57
C GLY A 107 15.12 4.52 5.08
N ALA A 108 15.91 5.46 5.55
CA ALA A 108 16.11 5.75 6.98
C ALA A 108 15.23 6.90 7.50
N SER A 109 14.38 7.48 6.67
CA SER A 109 13.59 8.68 7.02
C SER A 109 12.11 8.37 7.13
N ASP A 110 11.47 8.99 8.11
CA ASP A 110 10.02 8.92 8.31
C ASP A 110 9.37 10.18 7.75
N PHE A 111 8.25 9.99 7.05
CA PHE A 111 7.47 11.06 6.45
C PHE A 111 6.00 10.93 6.82
N TYR A 112 5.35 12.06 6.94
CA TYR A 112 3.90 12.13 6.99
C TYR A 112 3.39 12.59 5.62
N VAL A 113 2.56 11.76 4.99
CA VAL A 113 1.99 12.02 3.67
C VAL A 113 0.50 12.20 3.80
N ALA A 114 0.01 13.40 3.59
CA ALA A 114 -1.43 13.67 3.58
C ALA A 114 -2.00 13.42 2.18
N VAL A 115 -3.01 12.58 2.11
CA VAL A 115 -3.80 12.30 0.91
C VAL A 115 -5.19 12.87 1.12
N ASP A 116 -5.53 13.88 0.34
CA ASP A 116 -6.85 14.49 0.33
C ASP A 116 -7.61 14.05 -0.92
N PRO A 117 -8.59 13.17 -0.79
CA PRO A 117 -9.38 12.72 -1.94
C PRO A 117 -10.27 13.82 -2.52
N SER A 118 -10.54 14.88 -1.74
CA SER A 118 -11.39 16.00 -2.15
C SER A 118 -10.59 17.22 -2.62
N GLY A 119 -9.27 17.19 -2.39
CA GLY A 119 -8.40 18.31 -2.71
C GLY A 119 -8.13 18.48 -4.20
N PRO A 120 -7.91 19.71 -4.67
CA PRO A 120 -7.40 19.93 -6.01
C PRO A 120 -6.03 19.27 -6.15
N ALA A 121 -5.79 18.66 -7.30
CA ALA A 121 -4.48 18.10 -7.61
C ALA A 121 -3.38 19.10 -7.27
N PRO A 122 -2.28 18.68 -6.60
CA PRO A 122 -1.14 19.55 -6.38
C PRO A 122 -0.76 20.17 -7.70
N ARG A 123 -0.74 21.47 -7.78
CA ARG A 123 -0.28 22.16 -8.98
C ARG A 123 1.18 21.81 -9.16
N GLU A 124 1.49 21.07 -10.20
CA GLU A 124 2.87 20.85 -10.62
C GLU A 124 3.51 22.22 -10.80
N GLY A 125 4.52 22.53 -10.00
CA GLY A 125 5.28 23.75 -10.16
C GLY A 125 5.43 24.64 -8.94
N MET A 126 4.87 24.31 -7.79
CA MET A 126 5.23 25.04 -6.58
C MET A 126 6.49 24.43 -5.94
N PRO A 127 7.61 25.15 -5.91
CA PRO A 127 8.76 24.73 -5.12
C PRO A 127 8.34 24.70 -3.65
N LYS A 128 8.51 23.54 -3.03
CA LYS A 128 8.37 23.39 -1.59
C LYS A 128 9.38 24.33 -0.93
N GLY A 129 8.89 25.40 -0.31
CA GLY A 129 9.72 26.20 0.59
C GLY A 129 10.04 27.61 0.15
N LEU A 130 9.07 28.35 -0.38
CA LEU A 130 9.16 29.81 -0.24
C LEU A 130 8.41 30.19 1.04
N PRO A 131 9.11 30.75 2.04
CA PRO A 131 8.42 31.45 3.10
C PRO A 131 7.61 32.58 2.47
N ALA A 132 6.35 32.71 2.86
CA ALA A 132 5.55 33.84 2.47
C ALA A 132 6.37 35.10 2.68
N ALA A 133 6.72 35.76 1.60
CA ALA A 133 7.36 37.06 1.65
C ALA A 133 6.38 37.98 2.40
N ARG A 134 6.75 38.30 3.61
CA ARG A 134 6.16 39.44 4.30
C ARG A 134 6.49 40.66 3.45
N GLU A 135 5.54 41.05 2.68
CA GLU A 135 5.54 42.36 2.08
C GLU A 135 5.45 43.37 3.20
N THR A 136 6.60 43.76 3.68
CA THR A 136 6.71 44.90 4.53
C THR A 136 6.49 46.13 3.67
N LEU A 137 5.26 46.55 3.63
CA LEU A 137 4.95 47.90 3.18
C LEU A 137 5.61 48.92 4.10
N LEU A 138 6.79 49.30 3.72
CA LEU A 138 7.37 50.58 4.20
C LEU A 138 6.62 51.68 3.47
N ARG A 139 5.67 52.21 4.18
CA ARG A 139 5.07 53.48 3.83
C ARG A 139 5.81 54.56 4.60
N THR A 140 6.52 55.36 3.86
CA THR A 140 6.90 56.69 4.25
C THR A 140 5.93 57.68 3.64
#